data_c3d2badc9c6c60a6bfe2e2d3f71c345f
#
_entry.id   c3d2badc9c6c60a6bfe2e2d3f71c345f
#
_cell.length_a   1.000
_cell.length_b   1.000
_cell.length_c   1.000
_cell.angle_alpha   90.00
_cell.angle_beta   90.00
_cell.angle_gamma   90.00
#
_symmetry.space_group_name_H-M   'P 1'
#
loop_
_entity.id
_entity.type
_entity.pdbx_description
1 polymer ?
#
loop_
_entity_poly.entity_id
_entity_poly.type
_entity_poly.pdbx_seq_one_letter_code
_entity_poly.pdbx_strand_id
1 'polypeptide(L)'
;MEVDDRPNRPKKPMLTYWVIAIIVFLLLNTFVFPNLFRRQVEQTDYSTFLQMIEEKNIGEVSVEDTQITFSDKSGEHIYKTGTMNDPDLVNRLEEAGAVFSKPIVQQMGMLEYMLISYILPIALFALLGWFLSRKMMSKMGDGESMMTFGMGGGSKSNAKVYVKSVDGIKFKDVAGEEEAKELLQEIVDFLHNPEKYREIGAKMPKGALLVGPPGTGKTLVAKAVAGEAEVPFFSISGSEFVEMFVGMGAAKVRDLFKQANEKAPCIVFIDEIDAVGKKRESGQIGGNDEREQTLNQLLSEMDGFDGSKGVVILAATNRPESLDPALLRPGRFDRRIPVELPDLKGREDILKVHAAKIKIADNVDFNAIARTAAGASGAELANIVNEAALRAVRDGRKFATQTDLMESVEVVIAGYQKKNRILSTKEKLIVSYHEVGHALVAALQTNSAPVQKITIIPRTSGALGFTMQVDEGEKYLMTKEELENKIATFTGGRVAEELVFGDVTTGASNDIEQATKLARAIITRYGMSEFGMVAMESLNNVYLGGDTSMSCSQETAAKIDDLVVALVQKQYEKAKNLLNSHMDKLHEISKFLYEHETITGEEFMEILNRPQIVEQD
;
A
#
# COMPACT_ATOMS: atom_id res chain seq x y z
N MET A 1 -34.46 -1.80 -4.10
CA MET A 1 -33.95 -3.18 -4.11
C MET A 1 -32.76 -3.23 -3.18
N GLU A 2 -32.95 -3.87 -2.03
CA GLU A 2 -31.92 -3.97 -1.00
C GLU A 2 -30.72 -4.77 -1.51
N VAL A 3 -29.53 -4.20 -1.35
CA VAL A 3 -28.26 -4.88 -1.59
C VAL A 3 -27.93 -5.67 -0.34
N ASP A 4 -27.88 -7.00 -0.45
CA ASP A 4 -27.49 -7.90 0.64
C ASP A 4 -25.95 -7.87 0.80
N ASP A 5 -25.46 -6.96 1.62
CA ASP A 5 -24.05 -6.79 2.00
C ASP A 5 -23.65 -7.77 3.11
N ARG A 6 -23.69 -9.08 2.82
CA ARG A 6 -23.01 -10.05 3.70
C ARG A 6 -21.56 -10.23 3.21
N PRO A 7 -20.57 -10.03 4.08
CA PRO A 7 -19.18 -10.26 3.70
C PRO A 7 -18.97 -11.74 3.38
N ASN A 8 -18.68 -12.01 2.12
CA ASN A 8 -18.34 -13.34 1.62
C ASN A 8 -17.00 -13.75 2.23
N ARG A 9 -17.07 -14.54 3.32
CA ARG A 9 -15.85 -15.15 3.89
C ARG A 9 -15.19 -16.00 2.80
N PRO A 10 -13.88 -15.89 2.57
CA PRO A 10 -13.20 -16.66 1.55
C PRO A 10 -13.39 -18.15 1.90
N LYS A 11 -14.08 -18.88 1.04
CA LYS A 11 -14.21 -20.34 1.14
C LYS A 11 -12.81 -20.90 0.91
N LYS A 12 -12.22 -21.48 1.94
CA LYS A 12 -10.93 -22.17 1.83
C LYS A 12 -11.02 -23.19 0.71
N PRO A 13 -10.02 -23.30 -0.17
CA PRO A 13 -10.08 -24.21 -1.30
C PRO A 13 -10.27 -25.64 -0.79
N MET A 14 -11.09 -26.43 -1.47
CA MET A 14 -11.44 -27.81 -1.10
C MET A 14 -10.20 -28.70 -0.89
N LEU A 15 -9.11 -28.40 -1.57
CA LEU A 15 -7.80 -29.01 -1.42
C LEU A 15 -7.28 -28.89 0.04
N THR A 16 -7.53 -27.79 0.71
CA THR A 16 -7.11 -27.57 2.11
C THR A 16 -7.81 -28.56 3.05
N TYR A 17 -9.10 -28.87 2.80
CA TYR A 17 -9.83 -29.85 3.59
C TYR A 17 -9.34 -31.28 3.33
N TRP A 18 -8.97 -31.60 2.07
CA TRP A 18 -8.37 -32.89 1.72
C TRP A 18 -6.98 -33.08 2.34
N VAL A 19 -6.13 -32.05 2.28
CA VAL A 19 -4.82 -32.09 2.93
C VAL A 19 -4.96 -32.25 4.44
N ILE A 20 -5.88 -31.54 5.08
CA ILE A 20 -6.16 -31.69 6.51
C ILE A 20 -6.68 -33.10 6.81
N ALA A 21 -7.61 -33.62 6.02
CA ALA A 21 -8.16 -34.97 6.21
C ALA A 21 -7.06 -36.04 6.08
N ILE A 22 -6.17 -35.93 5.11
CA ILE A 22 -5.01 -36.84 4.95
C ILE A 22 -4.07 -36.73 6.13
N ILE A 23 -3.74 -35.54 6.60
CA ILE A 23 -2.87 -35.33 7.75
C ILE A 23 -3.52 -35.91 9.03
N VAL A 24 -4.81 -35.66 9.24
CA VAL A 24 -5.55 -36.21 10.39
C VAL A 24 -5.60 -37.76 10.33
N PHE A 25 -5.83 -38.31 9.14
CA PHE A 25 -5.82 -39.75 8.93
C PHE A 25 -4.44 -40.36 9.22
N LEU A 26 -3.35 -39.76 8.73
CA LEU A 26 -2.00 -40.20 9.00
C LEU A 26 -1.65 -40.12 10.49
N LEU A 27 -2.08 -39.06 11.18
CA LEU A 27 -1.90 -38.91 12.63
C LEU A 27 -2.69 -39.96 13.41
N LEU A 28 -3.94 -40.23 13.04
CA LEU A 28 -4.75 -41.26 13.64
C LEU A 28 -4.14 -42.66 13.44
N ASN A 29 -3.66 -42.93 12.22
CA ASN A 29 -3.06 -44.23 11.92
C ASN A 29 -1.70 -44.45 12.62
N THR A 30 -0.93 -43.35 12.82
CA THR A 30 0.40 -43.46 13.46
C THR A 30 0.33 -43.43 14.98
N PHE A 31 -0.57 -42.66 15.58
CA PHE A 31 -0.58 -42.41 17.02
C PHE A 31 -1.78 -43.00 17.77
N VAL A 32 -2.95 -43.13 17.14
CA VAL A 32 -4.17 -43.56 17.84
C VAL A 32 -4.47 -45.03 17.65
N PHE A 33 -4.52 -45.52 16.42
CA PHE A 33 -4.86 -46.93 16.15
C PHE A 33 -3.90 -47.95 16.75
N PRO A 34 -2.56 -47.77 16.77
CA PRO A 34 -1.67 -48.70 17.41
C PRO A 34 -1.86 -48.79 18.94
N ASN A 35 -2.30 -47.68 19.57
CA ASN A 35 -2.51 -47.64 21.02
C ASN A 35 -3.88 -48.18 21.47
N LEU A 36 -4.88 -48.17 20.57
CA LEU A 36 -6.24 -48.67 20.89
C LEU A 36 -6.31 -50.23 20.94
N PHE A 37 -5.38 -50.89 20.21
CA PHE A 37 -5.35 -52.35 20.08
C PHE A 37 -4.20 -53.02 20.83
N ARG A 38 -3.37 -52.28 21.58
CA ARG A 38 -2.31 -52.84 22.42
C ARG A 38 -2.93 -53.26 23.77
N ARG A 39 -2.99 -54.61 24.06
CA ARG A 39 -3.09 -55.07 25.43
C ARG A 39 -1.89 -54.54 26.21
N GLN A 40 -2.06 -54.14 27.44
CA GLN A 40 -0.94 -53.71 28.29
C GLN A 40 0.01 -54.88 28.49
N VAL A 41 1.19 -54.82 27.89
CA VAL A 41 2.27 -55.80 28.08
C VAL A 41 3.28 -55.12 28.98
N GLU A 42 3.50 -55.69 30.17
CA GLU A 42 4.46 -55.16 31.13
C GLU A 42 5.85 -55.69 30.85
N GLN A 43 6.81 -54.81 30.79
CA GLN A 43 8.20 -55.21 30.54
C GLN A 43 8.89 -55.57 31.85
N THR A 44 9.46 -56.76 31.92
CA THR A 44 10.10 -57.29 33.15
C THR A 44 11.45 -57.87 32.85
N ASP A 45 12.26 -58.11 33.89
CA ASP A 45 13.57 -58.68 33.76
C ASP A 45 13.51 -60.23 33.64
N TYR A 46 14.55 -60.81 33.01
CA TYR A 46 14.65 -62.26 32.84
C TYR A 46 14.69 -63.03 34.18
N SER A 47 15.23 -62.42 35.25
CA SER A 47 15.22 -62.95 36.61
C SER A 47 13.79 -63.11 37.16
N THR A 48 12.93 -62.16 36.93
CA THR A 48 11.51 -62.22 37.35
C THR A 48 10.77 -63.33 36.58
N PHE A 49 11.09 -63.51 35.29
CA PHE A 49 10.57 -64.60 34.48
C PHE A 49 10.97 -65.97 35.07
N LEU A 50 12.26 -66.18 35.44
CA LEU A 50 12.72 -67.41 36.10
C LEU A 50 12.03 -67.61 37.46
N GLN A 51 11.89 -66.57 38.25
CA GLN A 51 11.21 -66.65 39.54
C GLN A 51 9.73 -67.13 39.39
N MET A 52 9.00 -66.56 38.38
CA MET A 52 7.62 -66.99 38.10
C MET A 52 7.53 -68.43 37.63
N ILE A 53 8.60 -68.96 36.93
CA ILE A 53 8.69 -70.37 36.59
C ILE A 53 8.85 -71.23 37.85
N GLU A 54 9.75 -70.89 38.79
CA GLU A 54 10.00 -71.60 40.04
C GLU A 54 8.77 -71.61 40.98
N GLU A 55 8.07 -70.50 41.04
CA GLU A 55 6.84 -70.31 41.79
C GLU A 55 5.61 -71.01 41.16
N LYS A 56 5.76 -71.60 39.96
CA LYS A 56 4.70 -72.20 39.15
C LYS A 56 3.53 -71.26 38.87
N ASN A 57 3.82 -69.94 38.79
CA ASN A 57 2.81 -68.90 38.51
C ASN A 57 2.93 -68.41 37.08
N ILE A 58 3.17 -69.31 36.11
CA ILE A 58 3.32 -69.03 34.69
C ILE A 58 2.25 -69.80 33.91
N GLY A 59 1.66 -69.11 32.89
CA GLY A 59 0.62 -69.68 32.03
C GLY A 59 1.14 -70.03 30.63
N GLU A 60 0.83 -69.18 29.65
CA GLU A 60 1.31 -69.35 28.28
C GLU A 60 2.65 -68.62 28.08
N VAL A 61 3.62 -69.28 27.44
CA VAL A 61 4.92 -68.69 27.12
C VAL A 61 5.17 -68.76 25.61
N SER A 62 5.42 -67.64 25.00
CA SER A 62 5.82 -67.55 23.59
C SER A 62 7.30 -67.13 23.50
N VAL A 63 8.14 -68.03 23.03
CA VAL A 63 9.58 -67.77 22.87
C VAL A 63 9.86 -67.37 21.44
N GLU A 64 10.20 -66.10 21.24
CA GLU A 64 10.64 -65.57 19.96
C GLU A 64 12.19 -65.41 19.95
N ASP A 65 12.79 -65.16 18.81
CA ASP A 65 14.25 -65.08 18.71
C ASP A 65 14.91 -63.94 19.52
N THR A 66 14.17 -62.88 19.79
CA THR A 66 14.68 -61.68 20.50
C THR A 66 13.95 -61.40 21.83
N GLN A 67 12.81 -62.05 22.08
CA GLN A 67 11.97 -61.77 23.25
C GLN A 67 11.17 -63.00 23.67
N ILE A 68 10.82 -63.03 24.93
CA ILE A 68 9.89 -64.02 25.51
C ILE A 68 8.68 -63.26 26.01
N THR A 69 7.52 -63.62 25.52
CA THR A 69 6.25 -63.09 26.00
C THR A 69 5.54 -64.17 26.82
N PHE A 70 5.13 -63.86 28.02
CA PHE A 70 4.48 -64.84 28.91
C PHE A 70 3.34 -64.22 29.71
N SER A 71 2.38 -65.07 30.12
CA SER A 71 1.30 -64.65 30.99
C SER A 71 1.47 -65.27 32.37
N ASP A 72 0.83 -64.65 33.36
CA ASP A 72 0.60 -65.29 34.67
C ASP A 72 -0.40 -66.46 34.53
N LYS A 73 -0.52 -67.26 35.57
CA LYS A 73 -1.40 -68.42 35.55
C LYS A 73 -2.91 -68.07 35.46
N SER A 74 -3.26 -66.81 35.78
CA SER A 74 -4.65 -66.29 35.63
C SER A 74 -4.94 -65.85 34.19
N GLY A 75 -3.94 -65.56 33.39
CA GLY A 75 -4.05 -65.01 32.01
C GLY A 75 -4.41 -63.51 31.95
N GLU A 76 -4.47 -62.83 33.09
CA GLU A 76 -4.87 -61.42 33.15
C GLU A 76 -3.73 -60.46 32.81
N HIS A 77 -2.48 -60.83 33.20
CA HIS A 77 -1.29 -60.03 32.98
C HIS A 77 -0.39 -60.66 31.94
N ILE A 78 0.08 -59.89 30.98
CA ILE A 78 1.03 -60.31 29.95
C ILE A 78 2.34 -59.58 30.17
N TYR A 79 3.40 -60.36 30.31
CA TYR A 79 4.75 -59.87 30.54
C TYR A 79 5.66 -60.11 29.31
N LYS A 80 6.69 -59.31 29.18
CA LYS A 80 7.67 -59.42 28.11
C LYS A 80 9.07 -59.24 28.65
N THR A 81 9.97 -60.14 28.28
CA THR A 81 11.41 -60.06 28.65
C THR A 81 12.30 -60.37 27.44
N GLY A 82 13.57 -59.98 27.48
CA GLY A 82 14.55 -60.38 26.48
C GLY A 82 14.94 -61.84 26.60
N THR A 83 15.38 -62.47 25.48
CA THR A 83 15.90 -63.82 25.51
C THR A 83 17.31 -63.86 26.06
N MET A 84 17.60 -64.90 26.90
CA MET A 84 18.94 -65.29 27.32
C MET A 84 19.24 -66.70 26.83
N ASN A 85 20.53 -67.00 26.61
CA ASN A 85 20.91 -68.34 26.15
C ASN A 85 20.90 -69.33 27.36
N ASP A 86 19.71 -69.86 27.66
CA ASP A 86 19.49 -70.81 28.72
C ASP A 86 19.14 -72.20 28.13
N PRO A 87 20.09 -73.19 28.13
CA PRO A 87 19.85 -74.50 27.56
C PRO A 87 18.79 -75.32 28.31
N ASP A 88 18.55 -75.00 29.58
CA ASP A 88 17.60 -75.72 30.44
C ASP A 88 16.20 -75.08 30.49
N LEU A 89 15.96 -74.03 29.75
CA LEU A 89 14.69 -73.27 29.76
C LEU A 89 13.50 -74.20 29.44
N VAL A 90 13.62 -75.08 28.47
CA VAL A 90 12.55 -75.97 28.03
C VAL A 90 12.19 -76.97 29.17
N ASN A 91 13.18 -77.53 29.84
CA ASN A 91 12.96 -78.45 30.95
C ASN A 91 12.28 -77.73 32.13
N ARG A 92 12.68 -76.52 32.47
CA ARG A 92 12.10 -75.71 33.53
C ARG A 92 10.63 -75.31 33.23
N LEU A 93 10.32 -74.98 31.97
CA LEU A 93 8.96 -74.66 31.55
C LEU A 93 8.04 -75.89 31.63
N GLU A 94 8.57 -77.09 31.30
CA GLU A 94 7.84 -78.34 31.38
C GLU A 94 7.58 -78.71 32.83
N GLU A 95 8.59 -78.60 33.72
CA GLU A 95 8.44 -78.83 35.17
C GLU A 95 7.46 -77.86 35.87
N ALA A 96 7.39 -76.59 35.34
CA ALA A 96 6.46 -75.60 35.82
C ALA A 96 5.04 -75.83 35.31
N GLY A 97 4.86 -76.71 34.30
CA GLY A 97 3.53 -77.00 33.73
C GLY A 97 3.03 -75.86 32.81
N ALA A 98 3.93 -75.00 32.28
CA ALA A 98 3.59 -73.93 31.41
C ALA A 98 3.32 -74.42 29.95
N VAL A 99 2.39 -73.78 29.25
CA VAL A 99 2.15 -74.04 27.84
C VAL A 99 3.09 -73.15 27.06
N PHE A 100 4.08 -73.72 26.37
CA PHE A 100 5.07 -72.93 25.62
C PHE A 100 5.07 -73.28 24.14
N SER A 101 5.26 -72.23 23.32
CA SER A 101 5.33 -72.33 21.88
C SER A 101 6.39 -71.39 21.29
N LYS A 102 6.97 -71.75 20.13
CA LYS A 102 7.72 -70.81 19.31
C LYS A 102 6.86 -70.49 18.08
N PRO A 103 6.39 -69.25 17.93
CA PRO A 103 5.52 -68.92 16.81
C PRO A 103 6.33 -69.02 15.50
N ILE A 104 5.71 -69.63 14.49
CA ILE A 104 6.26 -69.64 13.11
C ILE A 104 5.88 -68.32 12.50
N VAL A 105 6.87 -67.39 12.42
CA VAL A 105 6.66 -66.11 11.76
C VAL A 105 6.60 -66.35 10.26
N GLN A 106 5.40 -66.34 9.69
CA GLN A 106 5.24 -66.22 8.26
C GLN A 106 5.65 -64.79 7.89
N GLN A 107 6.80 -64.61 7.29
CA GLN A 107 7.19 -63.33 6.72
C GLN A 107 6.23 -63.00 5.57
N MET A 108 5.31 -62.08 5.79
CA MET A 108 4.55 -61.49 4.69
C MET A 108 5.52 -60.93 3.65
N GLY A 109 5.33 -61.28 2.41
CA GLY A 109 6.14 -60.75 1.34
C GLY A 109 6.09 -59.20 1.32
N MET A 110 7.21 -58.56 1.04
CA MET A 110 7.29 -57.08 0.98
C MET A 110 6.18 -56.46 0.12
N LEU A 111 5.74 -57.16 -0.94
CA LEU A 111 4.62 -56.79 -1.80
C LEU A 111 3.26 -56.86 -1.09
N GLU A 112 2.99 -57.89 -0.31
CA GLU A 112 1.74 -58.03 0.45
C GLU A 112 1.65 -57.00 1.55
N TYR A 113 2.75 -56.71 2.22
CA TYR A 113 2.81 -55.62 3.23
C TYR A 113 2.53 -54.25 2.61
N MET A 114 3.14 -53.92 1.49
CA MET A 114 2.87 -52.66 0.77
C MET A 114 1.42 -52.57 0.28
N LEU A 115 0.85 -53.66 -0.18
CA LEU A 115 -0.50 -53.69 -0.73
C LEU A 115 -1.55 -53.44 0.38
N ILE A 116 -1.40 -54.08 1.53
CA ILE A 116 -2.33 -53.98 2.67
C ILE A 116 -2.12 -52.67 3.45
N SER A 117 -0.87 -52.29 3.67
CA SER A 117 -0.57 -51.12 4.51
C SER A 117 -0.68 -49.77 3.80
N TYR A 118 -0.49 -49.70 2.49
CA TYR A 118 -0.48 -48.44 1.75
C TYR A 118 -1.53 -48.39 0.63
N ILE A 119 -1.58 -49.38 -0.23
CA ILE A 119 -2.44 -49.33 -1.43
C ILE A 119 -3.91 -49.49 -1.08
N LEU A 120 -4.25 -50.42 -0.21
CA LEU A 120 -5.64 -50.67 0.18
C LEU A 120 -6.31 -49.46 0.88
N PRO A 121 -5.69 -48.79 1.86
CA PRO A 121 -6.23 -47.58 2.47
C PRO A 121 -6.40 -46.43 1.47
N ILE A 122 -5.43 -46.23 0.56
CA ILE A 122 -5.51 -45.19 -0.47
C ILE A 122 -6.66 -45.48 -1.45
N ALA A 123 -6.81 -46.71 -1.90
CA ALA A 123 -7.90 -47.13 -2.77
C ALA A 123 -9.28 -46.95 -2.12
N LEU A 124 -9.38 -47.32 -0.84
CA LEU A 124 -10.62 -47.15 -0.08
C LEU A 124 -11.00 -45.67 0.11
N PHE A 125 -9.99 -44.82 0.35
CA PHE A 125 -10.19 -43.37 0.47
C PHE A 125 -10.56 -42.74 -0.89
N ALA A 126 -9.98 -43.19 -1.98
CA ALA A 126 -10.31 -42.75 -3.32
C ALA A 126 -11.74 -43.15 -3.71
N LEU A 127 -12.16 -44.38 -3.37
CA LEU A 127 -13.52 -44.87 -3.58
C LEU A 127 -14.54 -44.11 -2.73
N LEU A 128 -14.24 -43.84 -1.47
CA LEU A 128 -15.10 -43.05 -0.59
C LEU A 128 -15.24 -41.60 -1.09
N GLY A 129 -14.13 -40.99 -1.52
CA GLY A 129 -14.12 -39.67 -2.13
C GLY A 129 -14.95 -39.60 -3.42
N TRP A 130 -14.83 -40.61 -4.28
CA TRP A 130 -15.65 -40.73 -5.49
C TRP A 130 -17.15 -40.90 -5.17
N PHE A 131 -17.48 -41.72 -4.19
CA PHE A 131 -18.87 -41.95 -3.75
C PHE A 131 -19.49 -40.67 -3.14
N LEU A 132 -18.75 -39.97 -2.28
CA LEU A 132 -19.19 -38.70 -1.67
C LEU A 132 -19.35 -37.58 -2.71
N SER A 133 -18.43 -37.49 -3.69
CA SER A 133 -18.53 -36.51 -4.76
C SER A 133 -19.77 -36.77 -5.64
N ARG A 134 -20.06 -38.04 -5.95
CA ARG A 134 -21.22 -38.42 -6.73
C ARG A 134 -22.55 -38.14 -6.02
N LYS A 135 -22.59 -38.30 -4.67
CA LYS A 135 -23.77 -38.01 -3.85
C LYS A 135 -23.98 -36.51 -3.62
N MET A 136 -22.91 -35.71 -3.64
CA MET A 136 -23.01 -34.26 -3.60
C MET A 136 -23.45 -33.65 -4.93
N MET A 137 -23.02 -34.22 -6.08
CA MET A 137 -23.43 -33.76 -7.39
C MET A 137 -24.93 -33.99 -7.66
N SER A 138 -25.56 -35.03 -7.08
CA SER A 138 -26.98 -35.29 -7.27
C SER A 138 -27.93 -34.37 -6.48
N LYS A 139 -27.39 -33.54 -5.56
CA LYS A 139 -28.15 -32.56 -4.74
C LYS A 139 -27.97 -31.11 -5.15
N MET A 140 -27.09 -30.80 -6.11
CA MET A 140 -26.90 -29.46 -6.68
C MET A 140 -27.41 -29.47 -8.12
N GLY A 141 -28.69 -29.15 -8.28
CA GLY A 141 -29.28 -28.89 -9.57
C GLY A 141 -28.67 -27.64 -10.17
N ASP A 142 -28.53 -27.66 -11.52
CA ASP A 142 -28.18 -26.58 -12.44
C ASP A 142 -27.36 -25.41 -11.89
N GLY A 143 -26.04 -25.55 -11.99
CA GLY A 143 -25.08 -24.50 -11.79
C GLY A 143 -23.77 -24.91 -12.45
N GLU A 144 -23.51 -24.34 -13.59
CA GLU A 144 -22.35 -24.58 -14.48
C GLU A 144 -21.02 -24.64 -13.74
N SER A 145 -20.23 -25.67 -14.12
CA SER A 145 -18.77 -25.66 -14.07
C SER A 145 -18.09 -25.80 -12.72
N MET A 146 -17.97 -27.04 -12.25
CA MET A 146 -16.93 -27.41 -11.29
C MET A 146 -16.27 -28.76 -11.65
N MET A 147 -15.79 -28.89 -12.88
CA MET A 147 -14.88 -29.98 -13.29
C MET A 147 -13.98 -29.50 -14.42
N THR A 148 -12.96 -28.70 -14.06
CA THR A 148 -11.78 -28.60 -14.92
C THR A 148 -10.55 -28.50 -14.01
N PHE A 149 -10.31 -29.55 -13.27
CA PHE A 149 -9.02 -29.77 -12.63
C PHE A 149 -8.25 -30.73 -13.53
N GLY A 150 -7.56 -30.15 -14.50
CA GLY A 150 -6.70 -30.89 -15.42
C GLY A 150 -6.80 -30.37 -16.85
N MET A 151 -5.88 -29.50 -17.24
CA MET A 151 -5.60 -29.02 -18.59
C MET A 151 -6.69 -28.14 -19.25
N GLY A 152 -6.54 -26.82 -19.15
CA GLY A 152 -7.11 -25.87 -20.10
C GLY A 152 -8.26 -24.99 -19.64
N GLY A 153 -8.47 -24.81 -18.35
CA GLY A 153 -9.43 -23.81 -17.84
C GLY A 153 -8.80 -22.41 -17.80
N GLY A 154 -9.08 -21.57 -18.80
CA GLY A 154 -8.64 -20.17 -18.80
C GLY A 154 -9.09 -19.46 -17.53
N SER A 155 -8.17 -18.83 -16.85
CA SER A 155 -8.43 -17.95 -15.71
C SER A 155 -9.36 -16.82 -16.18
N LYS A 156 -10.62 -16.80 -15.72
CA LYS A 156 -11.52 -15.69 -16.01
C LYS A 156 -11.00 -14.41 -15.36
N SER A 157 -10.99 -13.34 -16.13
CA SER A 157 -10.64 -12.01 -15.62
C SER A 157 -11.61 -11.59 -14.52
N ASN A 158 -11.06 -11.08 -13.40
CA ASN A 158 -11.85 -10.47 -12.33
C ASN A 158 -12.21 -9.01 -12.62
N ALA A 159 -12.07 -8.56 -13.88
CA ALA A 159 -12.41 -7.19 -14.24
C ALA A 159 -13.84 -6.85 -13.83
N LYS A 160 -13.97 -5.77 -13.08
CA LYS A 160 -15.28 -5.24 -12.70
C LYS A 160 -15.89 -4.58 -13.92
N VAL A 161 -16.98 -5.17 -14.43
CA VAL A 161 -17.75 -4.61 -15.54
C VAL A 161 -18.83 -3.71 -14.96
N TYR A 162 -18.67 -2.42 -15.15
CA TYR A 162 -19.73 -1.45 -14.87
C TYR A 162 -20.58 -1.33 -16.15
N VAL A 163 -21.76 -1.95 -16.14
CA VAL A 163 -22.72 -1.81 -17.22
C VAL A 163 -23.31 -0.41 -17.17
N LYS A 164 -23.63 0.17 -18.33
CA LYS A 164 -24.30 1.46 -18.51
C LYS A 164 -25.31 1.71 -17.36
N SER A 165 -24.99 2.65 -16.46
CA SER A 165 -25.86 3.08 -15.37
C SER A 165 -26.47 4.42 -15.74
N VAL A 166 -27.76 4.59 -15.50
CA VAL A 166 -28.44 5.87 -15.70
C VAL A 166 -27.88 6.96 -14.76
N ASP A 167 -27.25 6.53 -13.65
CA ASP A 167 -26.63 7.40 -12.64
C ASP A 167 -25.09 7.38 -12.71
N GLY A 168 -24.50 7.21 -13.89
CA GLY A 168 -23.05 7.21 -14.10
C GLY A 168 -22.42 8.57 -13.77
N ILE A 169 -21.17 8.53 -13.25
CA ILE A 169 -20.35 9.73 -13.06
C ILE A 169 -20.09 10.37 -14.41
N LYS A 170 -20.35 11.66 -14.58
CA LYS A 170 -20.13 12.47 -15.78
C LYS A 170 -19.07 13.55 -15.55
N PHE A 171 -18.62 14.21 -16.60
CA PHE A 171 -17.63 15.29 -16.50
C PHE A 171 -18.05 16.44 -15.58
N LYS A 172 -19.36 16.70 -15.46
CA LYS A 172 -19.91 17.68 -14.50
C LYS A 172 -19.66 17.35 -13.03
N ASP A 173 -19.43 16.04 -12.73
CA ASP A 173 -19.18 15.56 -11.38
C ASP A 173 -17.68 15.55 -11.04
N VAL A 174 -16.83 15.90 -12.02
CA VAL A 174 -15.37 16.03 -11.90
C VAL A 174 -15.04 17.52 -12.00
N ALA A 175 -14.63 18.11 -10.90
CA ALA A 175 -14.17 19.49 -10.85
C ALA A 175 -12.67 19.58 -11.11
N GLY A 176 -12.21 20.67 -11.72
CA GLY A 176 -10.84 20.85 -12.17
C GLY A 176 -10.51 19.98 -13.39
N GLU A 177 -9.25 19.91 -13.78
CA GLU A 177 -8.75 19.07 -14.88
C GLU A 177 -9.36 19.41 -16.25
N GLU A 178 -9.57 20.70 -16.53
CA GLU A 178 -10.28 21.12 -17.75
C GLU A 178 -9.54 20.68 -19.02
N GLU A 179 -8.20 20.77 -19.04
CA GLU A 179 -7.37 20.33 -20.16
C GLU A 179 -7.47 18.81 -20.37
N ALA A 180 -7.45 18.03 -19.29
CA ALA A 180 -7.61 16.58 -19.38
C ALA A 180 -9.02 16.22 -19.87
N LYS A 181 -10.07 16.93 -19.43
CA LYS A 181 -11.44 16.73 -19.91
C LYS A 181 -11.58 17.06 -21.39
N GLU A 182 -10.98 18.15 -21.85
CA GLU A 182 -11.02 18.55 -23.27
C GLU A 182 -10.40 17.47 -24.16
N LEU A 183 -9.20 16.97 -23.79
CA LEU A 183 -8.55 15.88 -24.51
C LEU A 183 -9.36 14.56 -24.49
N LEU A 184 -10.07 14.31 -23.40
CA LEU A 184 -10.91 13.10 -23.24
C LEU A 184 -12.26 13.26 -23.92
N GLN A 185 -12.77 14.49 -24.10
CA GLN A 185 -13.99 14.77 -24.84
C GLN A 185 -13.88 14.31 -26.29
N GLU A 186 -12.71 14.41 -26.91
CA GLU A 186 -12.47 13.86 -28.24
C GLU A 186 -12.70 12.35 -28.31
N ILE A 187 -12.35 11.63 -27.24
CA ILE A 187 -12.59 10.17 -27.16
C ILE A 187 -14.10 9.89 -27.03
N VAL A 188 -14.81 10.69 -26.24
CA VAL A 188 -16.29 10.59 -26.10
C VAL A 188 -16.96 10.85 -27.44
N ASP A 189 -16.57 11.92 -28.15
CA ASP A 189 -17.13 12.27 -29.45
C ASP A 189 -16.88 11.19 -30.51
N PHE A 190 -15.70 10.57 -30.50
CA PHE A 190 -15.40 9.43 -31.36
C PHE A 190 -16.30 8.23 -31.06
N LEU A 191 -16.49 7.89 -29.79
CA LEU A 191 -17.34 6.77 -29.40
C LEU A 191 -18.80 6.98 -29.83
N HIS A 192 -19.27 8.22 -29.85
CA HIS A 192 -20.61 8.58 -30.34
C HIS A 192 -20.72 8.63 -31.85
N ASN A 193 -19.72 9.19 -32.54
CA ASN A 193 -19.74 9.51 -33.96
C ASN A 193 -18.49 9.04 -34.73
N PRO A 194 -18.18 7.75 -34.77
CA PRO A 194 -16.94 7.24 -35.37
C PRO A 194 -16.83 7.52 -36.88
N GLU A 195 -17.96 7.65 -37.59
CA GLU A 195 -17.99 7.90 -39.02
C GLU A 195 -17.43 9.26 -39.40
N LYS A 196 -17.70 10.30 -38.62
CA LYS A 196 -17.16 11.66 -38.82
C LYS A 196 -15.63 11.68 -38.91
N TYR A 197 -14.97 10.87 -38.08
CA TYR A 197 -13.51 10.78 -38.08
C TYR A 197 -12.99 9.94 -39.27
N ARG A 198 -13.71 8.92 -39.67
CA ARG A 198 -13.37 8.08 -40.84
C ARG A 198 -13.45 8.85 -42.16
N GLU A 199 -14.47 9.72 -42.33
CA GLU A 199 -14.63 10.53 -43.52
C GLU A 199 -13.45 11.44 -43.82
N ILE A 200 -12.82 11.98 -42.76
CA ILE A 200 -11.63 12.86 -42.88
C ILE A 200 -10.33 12.03 -42.93
N GLY A 201 -10.40 10.71 -42.68
CA GLY A 201 -9.23 9.83 -42.61
C GLY A 201 -8.46 9.91 -41.30
N ALA A 202 -9.06 10.51 -40.26
CA ALA A 202 -8.46 10.57 -38.93
C ALA A 202 -8.47 9.19 -38.27
N LYS A 203 -7.32 8.82 -37.67
CA LYS A 203 -7.19 7.59 -36.89
C LYS A 203 -7.19 7.97 -35.41
N MET A 204 -8.18 7.45 -34.67
CA MET A 204 -8.19 7.62 -33.23
C MET A 204 -7.08 6.80 -32.56
N PRO A 205 -6.50 7.34 -31.49
CA PRO A 205 -5.56 6.58 -30.67
C PRO A 205 -6.25 5.35 -30.11
N LYS A 206 -5.57 4.20 -30.17
CA LYS A 206 -6.08 2.96 -29.58
C LYS A 206 -6.11 3.02 -28.06
N GLY A 207 -5.20 3.79 -27.47
CA GLY A 207 -5.08 3.94 -26.06
C GLY A 207 -4.60 5.33 -25.62
N ALA A 208 -5.08 5.76 -24.45
CA ALA A 208 -4.58 6.96 -23.79
C ALA A 208 -4.07 6.63 -22.39
N LEU A 209 -2.97 7.27 -22.00
CA LEU A 209 -2.32 7.10 -20.71
C LEU A 209 -2.58 8.34 -19.84
N LEU A 210 -3.31 8.18 -18.75
CA LEU A 210 -3.50 9.19 -17.72
C LEU A 210 -2.28 9.22 -16.81
N VAL A 211 -1.61 10.36 -16.72
CA VAL A 211 -0.33 10.50 -16.02
C VAL A 211 -0.42 11.62 -15.01
N GLY A 212 -0.01 11.39 -13.77
CA GLY A 212 -0.02 12.44 -12.75
C GLY A 212 0.20 11.93 -11.34
N PRO A 213 0.27 12.83 -10.35
CA PRO A 213 0.45 12.47 -8.95
C PRO A 213 -0.67 11.58 -8.41
N PRO A 214 -0.44 10.83 -7.32
CA PRO A 214 -1.51 10.09 -6.66
C PRO A 214 -2.59 11.05 -6.12
N GLY A 215 -3.85 10.59 -6.11
CA GLY A 215 -4.96 11.37 -5.57
C GLY A 215 -5.53 12.45 -6.49
N THR A 216 -5.02 12.65 -7.70
CA THR A 216 -5.52 13.66 -8.66
C THR A 216 -6.83 13.27 -9.36
N GLY A 217 -7.31 12.04 -9.17
CA GLY A 217 -8.62 11.64 -9.70
C GLY A 217 -8.57 10.89 -11.04
N LYS A 218 -7.43 10.35 -11.46
CA LYS A 218 -7.26 9.60 -12.73
C LYS A 218 -8.33 8.54 -12.96
N THR A 219 -8.60 7.72 -11.96
CA THR A 219 -9.66 6.69 -12.00
C THR A 219 -11.06 7.30 -12.08
N LEU A 220 -11.28 8.46 -11.43
CA LEU A 220 -12.56 9.18 -11.46
C LEU A 220 -12.82 9.75 -12.86
N VAL A 221 -11.81 10.39 -13.45
CA VAL A 221 -11.85 10.94 -14.81
C VAL A 221 -12.13 9.82 -15.83
N ALA A 222 -11.45 8.68 -15.73
CA ALA A 222 -11.70 7.54 -16.61
C ALA A 222 -13.15 7.02 -16.53
N LYS A 223 -13.72 6.99 -15.32
CA LYS A 223 -15.15 6.64 -15.14
C LYS A 223 -16.07 7.70 -15.74
N ALA A 224 -15.71 8.99 -15.62
CA ALA A 224 -16.50 10.08 -16.18
C ALA A 224 -16.55 10.02 -17.71
N VAL A 225 -15.43 9.65 -18.37
CA VAL A 225 -15.41 9.41 -19.83
C VAL A 225 -16.42 8.35 -20.25
N ALA A 226 -16.45 7.23 -19.52
CA ALA A 226 -17.39 6.15 -19.83
C ALA A 226 -18.85 6.54 -19.55
N GLY A 227 -19.11 7.31 -18.51
CA GLY A 227 -20.42 7.84 -18.18
C GLY A 227 -20.91 8.89 -19.19
N GLU A 228 -20.00 9.73 -19.69
CA GLU A 228 -20.29 10.72 -20.73
C GLU A 228 -20.54 10.05 -22.09
N ALA A 229 -19.70 9.07 -22.46
CA ALA A 229 -19.86 8.28 -23.68
C ALA A 229 -21.00 7.27 -23.60
N GLU A 230 -21.58 7.04 -22.45
CA GLU A 230 -22.65 6.08 -22.20
C GLU A 230 -22.32 4.65 -22.68
N VAL A 231 -21.08 4.22 -22.53
CA VAL A 231 -20.60 2.89 -22.92
C VAL A 231 -20.22 2.04 -21.71
N PRO A 232 -20.17 0.70 -21.84
CA PRO A 232 -19.66 -0.19 -20.80
C PRO A 232 -18.22 0.16 -20.38
N PHE A 233 -17.93 0.06 -19.09
CA PHE A 233 -16.63 0.34 -18.50
C PHE A 233 -16.07 -0.91 -17.83
N PHE A 234 -14.93 -1.38 -18.32
CA PHE A 234 -14.17 -2.47 -17.71
C PHE A 234 -13.03 -1.89 -16.90
N SER A 235 -12.98 -2.16 -15.60
CA SER A 235 -11.92 -1.65 -14.73
C SER A 235 -11.15 -2.81 -14.11
N ILE A 236 -9.83 -2.75 -14.23
CA ILE A 236 -8.90 -3.70 -13.64
C ILE A 236 -7.67 -2.96 -13.13
N SER A 237 -7.07 -3.45 -12.02
CA SER A 237 -5.76 -2.96 -11.60
C SER A 237 -4.64 -3.75 -12.29
N GLY A 238 -3.56 -3.08 -12.66
CA GLY A 238 -2.36 -3.73 -13.19
C GLY A 238 -1.81 -4.80 -12.25
N SER A 239 -1.95 -4.60 -10.95
CA SER A 239 -1.56 -5.59 -9.94
C SER A 239 -2.37 -6.90 -10.01
N GLU A 240 -3.60 -6.88 -10.53
CA GLU A 240 -4.42 -8.09 -10.70
C GLU A 240 -3.94 -9.02 -11.83
N PHE A 241 -3.08 -8.51 -12.70
CA PHE A 241 -2.41 -9.32 -13.72
C PHE A 241 -1.14 -10.01 -13.22
N VAL A 242 -0.58 -9.56 -12.10
CA VAL A 242 0.63 -10.16 -11.52
C VAL A 242 0.22 -11.36 -10.66
N GLU A 243 0.55 -12.56 -11.13
CA GLU A 243 0.20 -13.82 -10.49
C GLU A 243 1.45 -14.62 -10.12
N MET A 244 1.29 -15.58 -9.20
CA MET A 244 2.40 -16.46 -8.78
C MET A 244 2.72 -17.54 -9.82
N PHE A 245 1.78 -17.86 -10.72
CA PHE A 245 1.92 -18.92 -11.71
C PHE A 245 2.10 -18.35 -13.12
N VAL A 246 3.17 -18.77 -13.77
CA VAL A 246 3.52 -18.32 -15.13
C VAL A 246 2.38 -18.58 -16.11
N GLY A 247 2.00 -17.56 -16.88
CA GLY A 247 0.97 -17.59 -17.91
C GLY A 247 -0.44 -17.27 -17.44
N MET A 248 -0.71 -17.15 -16.14
CA MET A 248 -2.06 -16.79 -15.66
C MET A 248 -2.38 -15.33 -15.93
N GLY A 249 -1.44 -14.42 -15.74
CA GLY A 249 -1.60 -13.01 -16.08
C GLY A 249 -1.90 -12.81 -17.57
N ALA A 250 -1.15 -13.47 -18.44
CA ALA A 250 -1.39 -13.45 -19.88
C ALA A 250 -2.79 -14.01 -20.26
N ALA A 251 -3.28 -15.02 -19.55
CA ALA A 251 -4.63 -15.55 -19.76
C ALA A 251 -5.71 -14.54 -19.36
N LYS A 252 -5.53 -13.81 -18.25
CA LYS A 252 -6.45 -12.74 -17.83
C LYS A 252 -6.49 -11.58 -18.82
N VAL A 253 -5.34 -11.21 -19.40
CA VAL A 253 -5.29 -10.19 -20.45
C VAL A 253 -6.12 -10.62 -21.65
N ARG A 254 -5.91 -11.83 -22.17
CA ARG A 254 -6.72 -12.36 -23.30
C ARG A 254 -8.22 -12.38 -23.02
N ASP A 255 -8.60 -12.80 -21.83
CA ASP A 255 -10.01 -12.87 -21.44
C ASP A 255 -10.63 -11.47 -21.34
N LEU A 256 -9.92 -10.48 -20.75
CA LEU A 256 -10.36 -9.09 -20.70
C LEU A 256 -10.61 -8.52 -22.10
N PHE A 257 -9.65 -8.66 -23.02
CA PHE A 257 -9.79 -8.14 -24.38
C PHE A 257 -10.88 -8.86 -25.17
N LYS A 258 -11.06 -10.16 -24.95
CA LYS A 258 -12.18 -10.92 -25.53
C LYS A 258 -13.52 -10.36 -25.05
N GLN A 259 -13.70 -10.18 -23.75
CA GLN A 259 -14.93 -9.60 -23.17
C GLN A 259 -15.20 -8.17 -23.68
N ALA A 260 -14.14 -7.34 -23.79
CA ALA A 260 -14.25 -5.99 -24.32
C ALA A 260 -14.71 -6.00 -25.79
N ASN A 261 -14.15 -6.88 -26.62
CA ASN A 261 -14.55 -7.04 -28.02
C ASN A 261 -16.01 -7.51 -28.17
N GLU A 262 -16.49 -8.36 -27.26
CA GLU A 262 -17.88 -8.85 -27.26
C GLU A 262 -18.88 -7.75 -26.86
N LYS A 263 -18.43 -6.74 -26.08
CA LYS A 263 -19.27 -5.65 -25.57
C LYS A 263 -18.96 -4.28 -26.20
N ALA A 264 -18.29 -4.27 -27.34
CA ALA A 264 -17.99 -3.04 -28.07
C ALA A 264 -19.27 -2.32 -28.55
N PRO A 265 -19.35 -0.96 -28.51
CA PRO A 265 -18.30 -0.03 -28.04
C PRO A 265 -18.15 -0.02 -26.50
N CYS A 266 -16.92 0.08 -26.00
CA CYS A 266 -16.65 0.09 -24.56
C CYS A 266 -15.31 0.73 -24.24
N ILE A 267 -15.08 1.04 -22.95
CA ILE A 267 -13.79 1.51 -22.42
C ILE A 267 -13.19 0.43 -21.51
N VAL A 268 -11.92 0.11 -21.75
CA VAL A 268 -11.10 -0.73 -20.87
C VAL A 268 -10.16 0.18 -20.09
N PHE A 269 -10.25 0.18 -18.80
CA PHE A 269 -9.39 0.97 -17.92
C PHE A 269 -8.46 0.06 -17.11
N ILE A 270 -7.15 0.33 -17.21
CA ILE A 270 -6.12 -0.38 -16.48
C ILE A 270 -5.47 0.62 -15.51
N ASP A 271 -5.79 0.48 -14.23
CA ASP A 271 -5.16 1.32 -13.19
C ASP A 271 -3.79 0.77 -12.82
N GLU A 272 -2.88 1.63 -12.39
CA GLU A 272 -1.52 1.25 -11.97
C GLU A 272 -0.80 0.36 -13.02
N ILE A 273 -0.83 0.78 -14.28
CA ILE A 273 -0.25 -0.01 -15.39
C ILE A 273 1.26 -0.30 -15.19
N ASP A 274 1.96 0.51 -14.41
CA ASP A 274 3.34 0.31 -14.03
C ASP A 274 3.59 -0.97 -13.22
N ALA A 275 2.58 -1.55 -12.61
CA ALA A 275 2.70 -2.87 -11.96
C ALA A 275 3.07 -3.98 -12.97
N VAL A 276 2.61 -3.89 -14.22
CA VAL A 276 2.90 -4.86 -15.30
C VAL A 276 3.93 -4.29 -16.28
N GLY A 277 3.84 -3.00 -16.57
CA GLY A 277 4.57 -2.33 -17.63
C GLY A 277 5.96 -1.80 -17.29
N LYS A 278 6.57 -2.19 -16.17
CA LYS A 278 7.87 -1.67 -15.75
C LYS A 278 9.02 -2.08 -16.69
N LYS A 279 9.95 -1.16 -16.95
CA LYS A 279 11.19 -1.42 -17.70
C LYS A 279 12.00 -2.58 -17.11
N ARG A 280 12.74 -3.27 -17.98
CA ARG A 280 13.70 -4.31 -17.57
C ARG A 280 14.86 -3.66 -16.81
N GLU A 281 15.08 -4.09 -15.59
CA GLU A 281 16.30 -3.77 -14.85
C GLU A 281 17.38 -4.81 -15.21
N SER A 282 18.46 -4.35 -15.82
CA SER A 282 19.61 -5.18 -16.16
C SER A 282 20.28 -5.66 -14.87
N GLY A 283 20.04 -6.91 -14.43
CA GLY A 283 20.79 -7.49 -13.32
C GLY A 283 20.05 -8.42 -12.35
N GLN A 284 18.74 -8.58 -12.41
CA GLN A 284 18.05 -9.55 -11.56
C GLN A 284 17.69 -10.83 -12.33
N ILE A 285 18.43 -11.88 -12.04
CA ILE A 285 18.15 -13.24 -12.52
C ILE A 285 17.10 -13.85 -11.60
N GLY A 286 15.90 -14.12 -12.15
CA GLY A 286 14.85 -14.91 -11.50
C GLY A 286 13.75 -14.11 -10.82
N GLY A 287 12.59 -14.01 -11.44
CA GLY A 287 11.34 -13.50 -10.87
C GLY A 287 10.49 -12.62 -11.79
N ASN A 288 10.96 -12.26 -12.97
CA ASN A 288 10.26 -11.34 -13.87
C ASN A 288 9.58 -12.01 -15.08
N ASP A 289 9.76 -13.34 -15.29
CA ASP A 289 9.25 -14.04 -16.48
C ASP A 289 7.73 -13.94 -16.64
N GLU A 290 6.98 -13.97 -15.56
CA GLU A 290 5.53 -13.89 -15.58
C GLU A 290 5.04 -12.47 -15.94
N ARG A 291 5.66 -11.44 -15.36
CA ARG A 291 5.36 -10.03 -15.71
C ARG A 291 5.68 -9.76 -17.17
N GLU A 292 6.83 -10.20 -17.63
CA GLU A 292 7.26 -10.01 -19.02
C GLU A 292 6.33 -10.73 -20.00
N GLN A 293 5.90 -11.94 -19.68
CA GLN A 293 4.94 -12.68 -20.48
C GLN A 293 3.58 -11.96 -20.52
N THR A 294 3.14 -11.42 -19.40
CA THR A 294 1.89 -10.67 -19.30
C THR A 294 1.98 -9.35 -20.07
N LEU A 295 3.09 -8.62 -19.95
CA LEU A 295 3.33 -7.41 -20.74
C LEU A 295 3.34 -7.70 -22.23
N ASN A 296 4.07 -8.73 -22.67
CA ASN A 296 4.12 -9.12 -24.08
C ASN A 296 2.73 -9.52 -24.61
N GLN A 297 1.91 -10.18 -23.80
CA GLN A 297 0.53 -10.49 -24.15
C GLN A 297 -0.32 -9.22 -24.29
N LEU A 298 -0.19 -8.26 -23.33
CA LEU A 298 -0.88 -6.98 -23.41
C LEU A 298 -0.51 -6.22 -24.69
N LEU A 299 0.77 -6.14 -25.02
CA LEU A 299 1.25 -5.51 -26.23
C LEU A 299 0.68 -6.19 -27.49
N SER A 300 0.64 -7.53 -27.50
CA SER A 300 0.08 -8.31 -28.61
C SER A 300 -1.42 -8.08 -28.79
N GLU A 301 -2.19 -8.03 -27.69
CA GLU A 301 -3.63 -7.73 -27.74
C GLU A 301 -3.89 -6.31 -28.25
N MET A 302 -3.10 -5.32 -27.79
CA MET A 302 -3.20 -3.92 -28.26
C MET A 302 -2.87 -3.80 -29.76
N ASP A 303 -1.84 -4.49 -30.24
CA ASP A 303 -1.45 -4.45 -31.65
C ASP A 303 -2.48 -5.14 -32.54
N GLY A 304 -3.00 -6.30 -32.10
CA GLY A 304 -4.05 -7.09 -32.81
C GLY A 304 -5.44 -6.49 -32.73
N PHE A 305 -5.60 -5.42 -31.96
CA PHE A 305 -6.89 -4.83 -31.69
C PHE A 305 -7.38 -3.92 -32.83
N ASP A 306 -8.62 -4.15 -33.25
CA ASP A 306 -9.28 -3.32 -34.29
C ASP A 306 -9.99 -2.11 -33.63
N GLY A 307 -9.31 -0.95 -33.61
CA GLY A 307 -9.87 0.30 -33.08
C GLY A 307 -11.17 0.76 -33.79
N SER A 308 -11.50 0.18 -34.96
CA SER A 308 -12.73 0.51 -35.69
C SER A 308 -14.01 0.02 -34.98
N LYS A 309 -13.88 -0.93 -34.05
CA LYS A 309 -15.02 -1.48 -33.28
C LYS A 309 -15.46 -0.60 -32.11
N GLY A 310 -14.78 0.53 -31.87
CA GLY A 310 -15.14 1.46 -30.79
C GLY A 310 -14.72 1.02 -29.39
N VAL A 311 -13.68 0.19 -29.26
CA VAL A 311 -13.08 -0.08 -27.96
C VAL A 311 -11.90 0.88 -27.76
N VAL A 312 -11.83 1.54 -26.60
CA VAL A 312 -10.76 2.45 -26.22
C VAL A 312 -10.10 1.93 -24.95
N ILE A 313 -8.78 1.93 -24.92
CA ILE A 313 -8.02 1.52 -23.74
C ILE A 313 -7.53 2.77 -23.02
N LEU A 314 -7.93 2.95 -21.79
CA LEU A 314 -7.36 3.97 -20.89
C LEU A 314 -6.46 3.27 -19.88
N ALA A 315 -5.31 3.83 -19.60
CA ALA A 315 -4.47 3.37 -18.50
C ALA A 315 -4.08 4.54 -17.59
N ALA A 316 -3.78 4.25 -16.32
CA ALA A 316 -3.30 5.26 -15.38
C ALA A 316 -1.99 4.83 -14.74
N THR A 317 -1.10 5.79 -14.52
CA THR A 317 0.14 5.60 -13.76
C THR A 317 0.55 6.87 -13.03
N ASN A 318 1.23 6.68 -11.90
CA ASN A 318 1.94 7.76 -11.20
C ASN A 318 3.42 7.82 -11.59
N ARG A 319 3.91 6.85 -12.38
CA ARG A 319 5.32 6.66 -12.73
C ARG A 319 5.52 6.41 -14.23
N PRO A 320 5.25 7.39 -15.08
CA PRO A 320 5.34 7.21 -16.53
C PRO A 320 6.76 6.85 -16.99
N GLU A 321 7.79 7.31 -16.28
CA GLU A 321 9.21 7.04 -16.56
C GLU A 321 9.61 5.59 -16.27
N SER A 322 8.87 4.88 -15.43
CA SER A 322 9.12 3.46 -15.14
C SER A 322 8.59 2.52 -16.22
N LEU A 323 7.72 3.03 -17.12
CA LEU A 323 7.08 2.21 -18.14
C LEU A 323 8.05 1.78 -19.24
N ASP A 324 7.83 0.55 -19.74
CA ASP A 324 8.54 0.07 -20.92
C ASP A 324 8.20 0.96 -22.14
N PRO A 325 9.21 1.46 -22.87
CA PRO A 325 8.99 2.30 -24.07
C PRO A 325 8.10 1.64 -25.13
N ALA A 326 8.01 0.31 -25.14
CA ALA A 326 7.14 -0.41 -26.06
C ALA A 326 5.66 -0.09 -25.85
N LEU A 327 5.22 0.18 -24.62
CA LEU A 327 3.85 0.59 -24.32
C LEU A 327 3.49 1.95 -24.91
N LEU A 328 4.49 2.83 -25.07
CA LEU A 328 4.32 4.23 -25.48
C LEU A 328 4.50 4.44 -26.99
N ARG A 329 4.64 3.34 -27.77
CA ARG A 329 4.75 3.42 -29.24
C ARG A 329 3.40 3.73 -29.90
N PRO A 330 3.41 4.41 -31.06
CA PRO A 330 2.19 4.65 -31.83
C PRO A 330 1.41 3.36 -32.09
N GLY A 331 0.09 3.44 -31.90
CA GLY A 331 -0.82 2.29 -32.00
C GLY A 331 -1.05 1.56 -30.67
N ARG A 332 -0.48 2.05 -29.55
CA ARG A 332 -0.69 1.56 -28.18
C ARG A 332 -1.14 2.72 -27.29
N PHE A 333 -0.37 3.11 -26.26
CA PHE A 333 -0.63 4.34 -25.48
C PHE A 333 0.10 5.53 -26.13
N ASP A 334 -0.40 5.93 -27.26
CA ASP A 334 0.21 7.01 -28.07
C ASP A 334 -0.23 8.41 -27.65
N ARG A 335 -1.30 8.53 -26.85
CA ARG A 335 -1.74 9.79 -26.27
C ARG A 335 -1.47 9.80 -24.76
N ARG A 336 -0.72 10.80 -24.30
CA ARG A 336 -0.52 11.03 -22.86
C ARG A 336 -1.38 12.21 -22.43
N ILE A 337 -2.15 12.00 -21.38
CA ILE A 337 -3.06 12.99 -20.82
C ILE A 337 -2.59 13.29 -19.40
N PRO A 338 -2.01 14.46 -19.15
CA PRO A 338 -1.62 14.86 -17.80
C PRO A 338 -2.87 15.09 -16.96
N VAL A 339 -2.85 14.60 -15.73
CA VAL A 339 -3.85 14.83 -14.67
C VAL A 339 -3.06 15.35 -13.48
N GLU A 340 -2.90 16.66 -13.43
CA GLU A 340 -1.98 17.35 -12.52
C GLU A 340 -2.65 17.67 -11.17
N LEU A 341 -1.90 18.25 -10.24
CA LEU A 341 -2.51 18.81 -9.03
C LEU A 341 -3.38 20.01 -9.42
N PRO A 342 -4.57 20.15 -8.81
CA PRO A 342 -5.49 21.21 -9.18
C PRO A 342 -4.92 22.60 -8.84
N ASP A 343 -5.13 23.55 -9.73
CA ASP A 343 -4.88 24.96 -9.52
C ASP A 343 -5.84 25.56 -8.46
N LEU A 344 -5.69 26.81 -8.11
CA LEU A 344 -6.54 27.47 -7.10
C LEU A 344 -8.02 27.34 -7.42
N LYS A 345 -8.39 27.54 -8.68
CA LYS A 345 -9.77 27.45 -9.13
C LYS A 345 -10.28 26.02 -9.07
N GLY A 346 -9.49 25.07 -9.53
CA GLY A 346 -9.80 23.64 -9.46
C GLY A 346 -9.95 23.17 -8.02
N ARG A 347 -9.09 23.61 -7.10
CA ARG A 347 -9.23 23.30 -5.66
C ARG A 347 -10.54 23.84 -5.08
N GLU A 348 -10.87 25.08 -5.39
CA GLU A 348 -12.13 25.70 -4.96
C GLU A 348 -13.34 24.91 -5.47
N ASP A 349 -13.34 24.53 -6.75
CA ASP A 349 -14.44 23.81 -7.37
C ASP A 349 -14.55 22.35 -6.86
N ILE A 350 -13.42 21.68 -6.61
CA ILE A 350 -13.40 20.36 -5.97
C ILE A 350 -13.97 20.43 -4.56
N LEU A 351 -13.58 21.43 -3.75
CA LEU A 351 -14.13 21.64 -2.43
C LEU A 351 -15.65 21.82 -2.48
N LYS A 352 -16.16 22.63 -3.41
CA LYS A 352 -17.61 22.86 -3.60
C LYS A 352 -18.36 21.57 -3.97
N VAL A 353 -17.81 20.76 -4.89
CA VAL A 353 -18.40 19.48 -5.30
C VAL A 353 -18.53 18.51 -4.12
N HIS A 354 -17.51 18.45 -3.26
CA HIS A 354 -17.56 17.60 -2.07
C HIS A 354 -18.42 18.20 -0.96
N ALA A 355 -18.41 19.53 -0.80
CA ALA A 355 -19.24 20.26 0.16
C ALA A 355 -20.74 20.13 -0.12
N ALA A 356 -21.14 20.04 -1.38
CA ALA A 356 -22.53 19.81 -1.78
C ALA A 356 -23.11 18.47 -1.25
N LYS A 357 -22.27 17.53 -0.83
CA LYS A 357 -22.66 16.22 -0.28
C LYS A 357 -22.85 16.23 1.23
N ILE A 358 -22.51 17.32 1.92
CA ILE A 358 -22.61 17.48 3.37
C ILE A 358 -23.43 18.72 3.72
N LYS A 359 -23.83 18.84 4.99
CA LYS A 359 -24.44 20.07 5.49
C LYS A 359 -23.35 21.05 5.89
N ILE A 360 -23.33 22.20 5.25
CA ILE A 360 -22.34 23.26 5.47
C ILE A 360 -23.05 24.60 5.76
N ALA A 361 -22.37 25.51 6.48
CA ALA A 361 -22.87 26.85 6.74
C ALA A 361 -22.87 27.70 5.46
N ASP A 362 -23.82 28.61 5.35
CA ASP A 362 -24.03 29.44 4.14
C ASP A 362 -22.89 30.45 3.86
N ASN A 363 -22.06 30.77 4.87
CA ASN A 363 -21.05 31.83 4.81
C ASN A 363 -19.60 31.26 4.67
N VAL A 364 -19.42 30.12 4.03
CA VAL A 364 -18.09 29.52 3.85
C VAL A 364 -17.38 30.12 2.65
N ASP A 365 -16.18 30.64 2.88
CA ASP A 365 -15.26 31.11 1.84
C ASP A 365 -14.37 29.97 1.36
N PHE A 366 -14.78 29.28 0.28
CA PHE A 366 -14.01 28.20 -0.34
C PHE A 366 -12.70 28.67 -0.96
N ASN A 367 -12.61 29.94 -1.38
CA ASN A 367 -11.40 30.48 -1.95
C ASN A 367 -10.29 30.58 -0.89
N ALA A 368 -10.61 31.08 0.30
CA ALA A 368 -9.67 31.11 1.42
C ALA A 368 -9.17 29.71 1.79
N ILE A 369 -10.09 28.72 1.83
CA ILE A 369 -9.73 27.32 2.11
C ILE A 369 -8.82 26.76 1.00
N ALA A 370 -9.14 27.00 -0.27
CA ALA A 370 -8.37 26.55 -1.41
C ALA A 370 -6.96 27.15 -1.46
N ARG A 371 -6.77 28.41 -1.04
CA ARG A 371 -5.44 29.01 -0.88
C ARG A 371 -4.64 28.30 0.21
N THR A 372 -5.25 28.08 1.36
CA THR A 372 -4.60 27.40 2.49
C THR A 372 -4.23 25.94 2.15
N ALA A 373 -5.03 25.28 1.30
CA ALA A 373 -4.80 23.93 0.81
C ALA A 373 -3.93 23.89 -0.47
N ALA A 374 -3.00 24.84 -0.64
CA ALA A 374 -2.11 24.88 -1.80
C ALA A 374 -1.31 23.57 -1.91
N GLY A 375 -1.25 23.00 -3.13
CA GLY A 375 -0.57 21.73 -3.41
C GLY A 375 -1.34 20.47 -3.00
N ALA A 376 -2.54 20.59 -2.43
CA ALA A 376 -3.38 19.45 -2.08
C ALA A 376 -3.97 18.79 -3.35
N SER A 377 -3.95 17.47 -3.36
CA SER A 377 -4.61 16.65 -4.38
C SER A 377 -6.13 16.63 -4.20
N GLY A 378 -6.87 16.23 -5.25
CA GLY A 378 -8.33 16.08 -5.17
C GLY A 378 -8.80 15.14 -4.06
N ALA A 379 -8.05 14.09 -3.77
CA ALA A 379 -8.35 13.16 -2.67
C ALA A 379 -8.17 13.81 -1.29
N GLU A 380 -7.12 14.61 -1.11
CA GLU A 380 -6.89 15.36 0.12
C GLU A 380 -7.96 16.42 0.33
N LEU A 381 -8.38 17.14 -0.72
CA LEU A 381 -9.48 18.10 -0.66
C LEU A 381 -10.81 17.45 -0.27
N ALA A 382 -11.10 16.28 -0.83
CA ALA A 382 -12.26 15.48 -0.43
C ALA A 382 -12.20 15.07 1.06
N ASN A 383 -11.00 14.70 1.53
CA ASN A 383 -10.78 14.34 2.93
C ASN A 383 -10.94 15.56 3.86
N ILE A 384 -10.46 16.74 3.47
CA ILE A 384 -10.67 17.99 4.23
C ILE A 384 -12.16 18.24 4.48
N VAL A 385 -12.99 18.10 3.46
CA VAL A 385 -14.44 18.29 3.59
C VAL A 385 -15.07 17.23 4.51
N ASN A 386 -14.64 15.98 4.39
CA ASN A 386 -15.11 14.89 5.23
C ASN A 386 -14.70 15.08 6.71
N GLU A 387 -13.45 15.46 6.97
CA GLU A 387 -12.95 15.74 8.32
C GLU A 387 -13.69 16.93 8.98
N ALA A 388 -14.03 17.97 8.20
CA ALA A 388 -14.83 19.08 8.69
C ALA A 388 -16.24 18.63 9.12
N ALA A 389 -16.86 17.74 8.36
CA ALA A 389 -18.14 17.16 8.73
C ALA A 389 -18.05 16.30 10.01
N LEU A 390 -17.01 15.45 10.11
CA LEU A 390 -16.76 14.62 11.31
C LEU A 390 -16.50 15.49 12.55
N ARG A 391 -15.77 16.61 12.38
CA ARG A 391 -15.51 17.57 13.44
C ARG A 391 -16.81 18.22 13.92
N ALA A 392 -17.66 18.70 13.01
CA ALA A 392 -18.95 19.27 13.34
C ALA A 392 -19.83 18.31 14.16
N VAL A 393 -19.87 17.02 13.77
CA VAL A 393 -20.60 15.98 14.53
C VAL A 393 -20.01 15.75 15.92
N ARG A 394 -18.67 15.70 16.03
CA ARG A 394 -17.97 15.54 17.31
C ARG A 394 -18.28 16.65 18.29
N ASP A 395 -18.44 17.87 17.77
CA ASP A 395 -18.80 19.07 18.56
C ASP A 395 -20.32 19.23 18.75
N GLY A 396 -21.13 18.24 18.37
CA GLY A 396 -22.59 18.25 18.53
C GLY A 396 -23.33 19.17 17.56
N ARG A 397 -22.67 19.67 16.52
CA ARG A 397 -23.26 20.57 15.51
C ARG A 397 -23.82 19.77 14.32
N LYS A 398 -24.78 20.35 13.60
CA LYS A 398 -25.46 19.71 12.46
C LYS A 398 -24.91 20.13 11.09
N PHE A 399 -23.97 21.07 11.08
CA PHE A 399 -23.35 21.61 9.86
C PHE A 399 -21.88 21.96 10.14
N ALA A 400 -21.06 21.86 9.12
CA ALA A 400 -19.66 22.27 9.16
C ALA A 400 -19.53 23.78 8.89
N THR A 401 -18.58 24.42 9.57
CA THR A 401 -18.30 25.86 9.47
C THR A 401 -16.98 26.13 8.75
N GLN A 402 -16.70 27.40 8.45
CA GLN A 402 -15.41 27.87 7.95
C GLN A 402 -14.24 27.38 8.83
N THR A 403 -14.40 27.51 10.16
CA THR A 403 -13.37 27.08 11.12
C THR A 403 -13.10 25.57 11.05
N ASP A 404 -14.16 24.76 10.88
CA ASP A 404 -13.99 23.31 10.76
C ASP A 404 -13.20 22.94 9.52
N LEU A 405 -13.46 23.60 8.40
CA LEU A 405 -12.74 23.37 7.14
C LEU A 405 -11.28 23.81 7.25
N MET A 406 -11.01 24.99 7.80
CA MET A 406 -9.64 25.48 8.00
C MET A 406 -8.82 24.56 8.91
N GLU A 407 -9.39 24.14 10.04
CA GLU A 407 -8.76 23.18 10.93
C GLU A 407 -8.56 21.80 10.27
N SER A 408 -9.48 21.39 9.38
CA SER A 408 -9.36 20.14 8.64
C SER A 408 -8.24 20.20 7.59
N VAL A 409 -7.96 21.36 7.00
CA VAL A 409 -6.76 21.58 6.18
C VAL A 409 -5.51 21.29 7.00
N GLU A 410 -5.44 21.83 8.22
CA GLU A 410 -4.29 21.58 9.11
C GLU A 410 -4.17 20.11 9.49
N VAL A 411 -5.29 19.43 9.74
CA VAL A 411 -5.30 17.99 10.06
C VAL A 411 -4.77 17.15 8.90
N VAL A 412 -5.16 17.48 7.67
CA VAL A 412 -4.74 16.73 6.48
C VAL A 412 -3.26 16.97 6.16
N ILE A 413 -2.79 18.22 6.30
CA ILE A 413 -1.40 18.60 5.99
C ILE A 413 -0.44 18.21 7.13
N ALA A 414 -0.76 18.56 8.38
CA ALA A 414 0.12 18.44 9.54
C ALA A 414 -0.26 17.33 10.53
N GLY A 415 -1.41 16.64 10.31
CA GLY A 415 -1.93 15.60 11.19
C GLY A 415 -2.73 16.14 12.38
N TYR A 416 -3.35 15.21 13.12
CA TYR A 416 -4.17 15.53 14.29
C TYR A 416 -3.38 16.15 15.43
N GLN A 417 -4.03 17.00 16.22
CA GLN A 417 -3.47 17.52 17.47
C GLN A 417 -3.27 16.39 18.50
N LYS A 418 -2.09 16.31 19.10
CA LYS A 418 -1.78 15.35 20.17
C LYS A 418 -2.32 15.85 21.51
N LYS A 419 -3.43 15.29 21.99
CA LYS A 419 -4.02 15.68 23.28
C LYS A 419 -3.22 15.24 24.51
N ASN A 420 -2.39 14.19 24.39
CA ASN A 420 -1.70 13.57 25.53
C ASN A 420 -0.20 13.92 25.63
N ARG A 421 0.33 14.76 24.76
CA ARG A 421 1.73 15.18 24.83
C ARG A 421 1.82 16.55 25.50
N ILE A 422 2.16 16.52 26.78
CA ILE A 422 2.47 17.73 27.54
C ILE A 422 3.95 18.02 27.30
N LEU A 423 4.24 19.10 26.59
CA LEU A 423 5.61 19.63 26.48
C LEU A 423 6.05 20.12 27.86
N SER A 424 7.30 19.87 28.24
CA SER A 424 7.86 20.51 29.41
C SER A 424 7.89 22.04 29.22
N THR A 425 7.87 22.79 30.30
CA THR A 425 7.94 24.26 30.25
C THR A 425 9.12 24.74 29.39
N LYS A 426 10.28 24.07 29.52
CA LYS A 426 11.47 24.36 28.73
C LYS A 426 11.27 24.07 27.23
N GLU A 427 10.72 22.91 26.88
CA GLU A 427 10.44 22.56 25.48
C GLU A 427 9.40 23.48 24.86
N LYS A 428 8.32 23.80 25.59
CA LYS A 428 7.29 24.74 25.12
C LYS A 428 7.91 26.11 24.79
N LEU A 429 8.82 26.57 25.64
CA LEU A 429 9.53 27.85 25.43
C LEU A 429 10.43 27.79 24.19
N ILE A 430 11.23 26.73 24.05
CA ILE A 430 12.12 26.55 22.89
C ILE A 430 11.32 26.53 21.59
N VAL A 431 10.24 25.73 21.54
CA VAL A 431 9.37 25.65 20.34
C VAL A 431 8.73 27.01 20.03
N SER A 432 8.34 27.79 21.04
CA SER A 432 7.78 29.13 20.81
C SER A 432 8.78 30.05 20.10
N TYR A 433 10.04 30.07 20.55
CA TYR A 433 11.08 30.85 19.87
C TYR A 433 11.42 30.32 18.49
N HIS A 434 11.43 29.01 18.32
CA HIS A 434 11.68 28.35 17.04
C HIS A 434 10.65 28.78 15.97
N GLU A 435 9.36 28.63 16.27
CA GLU A 435 8.29 28.98 15.34
C GLU A 435 8.22 30.48 15.05
N VAL A 436 8.42 31.32 16.08
CA VAL A 436 8.50 32.76 15.88
C VAL A 436 9.73 33.16 15.08
N GLY A 437 10.84 32.44 15.23
CA GLY A 437 12.03 32.63 14.41
C GLY A 437 11.75 32.48 12.91
N HIS A 438 11.03 31.44 12.52
CA HIS A 438 10.57 31.26 11.13
C HIS A 438 9.67 32.40 10.68
N ALA A 439 8.67 32.75 11.49
CA ALA A 439 7.70 33.80 11.18
C ALA A 439 8.32 35.17 11.01
N LEU A 440 9.23 35.54 11.92
CA LEU A 440 9.93 36.83 11.85
C LEU A 440 10.84 36.94 10.66
N VAL A 441 11.66 35.90 10.38
CA VAL A 441 12.52 35.89 9.20
C VAL A 441 11.69 36.00 7.93
N ALA A 442 10.54 35.33 7.87
CA ALA A 442 9.63 35.44 6.74
C ALA A 442 9.05 36.86 6.57
N ALA A 443 8.55 37.44 7.65
CA ALA A 443 7.87 38.75 7.63
C ALA A 443 8.83 39.93 7.38
N LEU A 444 10.11 39.79 7.77
CA LEU A 444 11.13 40.83 7.61
C LEU A 444 11.83 40.79 6.24
N GLN A 445 11.48 39.85 5.40
CA GLN A 445 12.02 39.70 4.04
C GLN A 445 11.04 40.22 2.97
N THR A 446 11.60 40.72 1.88
CA THR A 446 10.83 41.03 0.67
C THR A 446 10.46 39.75 -0.07
N ASN A 447 9.34 39.74 -0.78
CA ASN A 447 8.91 38.62 -1.63
C ASN A 447 8.73 37.28 -0.87
N SER A 448 8.38 37.33 0.41
CA SER A 448 8.03 36.17 1.23
C SER A 448 6.51 36.07 1.37
N ALA A 449 5.98 34.84 1.40
CA ALA A 449 4.56 34.63 1.65
C ALA A 449 4.15 35.11 3.05
N PRO A 450 2.99 35.77 3.20
CA PRO A 450 2.53 36.26 4.50
C PRO A 450 2.31 35.10 5.48
N VAL A 451 2.62 35.35 6.76
CA VAL A 451 2.34 34.43 7.85
C VAL A 451 0.85 34.45 8.14
N GLN A 452 0.20 33.30 8.05
CA GLN A 452 -1.24 33.15 8.32
C GLN A 452 -1.50 32.67 9.76
N LYS A 453 -0.66 31.78 10.29
CA LYS A 453 -0.83 31.19 11.62
C LYS A 453 0.51 30.68 12.15
N ILE A 454 0.69 30.80 13.46
CA ILE A 454 1.80 30.19 14.19
C ILE A 454 1.21 29.39 15.34
N THR A 455 1.65 28.14 15.55
CA THR A 455 1.15 27.29 16.64
C THR A 455 2.25 26.40 17.20
N ILE A 456 2.20 26.16 18.51
CA ILE A 456 3.09 25.26 19.23
C ILE A 456 2.35 24.02 19.75
N ILE A 457 1.18 23.74 19.19
CA ILE A 457 0.39 22.53 19.52
C ILE A 457 0.96 21.33 18.76
N PRO A 458 1.48 20.30 19.44
CA PRO A 458 2.09 19.15 18.79
C PRO A 458 1.12 18.38 17.90
N ARG A 459 1.61 17.90 16.75
CA ARG A 459 0.82 17.15 15.76
C ARG A 459 1.25 15.68 15.67
N THR A 460 0.40 14.83 15.10
CA THR A 460 0.68 13.39 14.92
C THR A 460 1.75 13.13 13.87
N SER A 461 2.01 14.05 12.95
CA SER A 461 3.13 13.98 12.00
C SER A 461 4.52 14.02 12.66
N GLY A 462 4.58 14.40 13.94
CA GLY A 462 5.83 14.56 14.70
C GLY A 462 6.24 16.00 14.95
N ALA A 463 5.64 16.96 14.23
CA ALA A 463 5.88 18.38 14.46
C ALA A 463 5.47 18.81 15.87
N LEU A 464 6.28 19.61 16.52
CA LEU A 464 6.02 20.17 17.85
C LEU A 464 5.28 21.51 17.77
N GLY A 465 5.42 22.19 16.65
CA GLY A 465 4.73 23.39 16.23
C GLY A 465 4.79 23.50 14.71
N PHE A 466 4.22 24.54 14.14
CA PHE A 466 4.42 24.93 12.75
C PHE A 466 4.04 26.40 12.52
N THR A 467 4.70 26.99 11.56
CA THR A 467 4.41 28.32 11.03
C THR A 467 3.82 28.16 9.64
N MET A 468 2.57 28.57 9.48
CA MET A 468 1.87 28.52 8.20
C MET A 468 2.04 29.81 7.43
N GLN A 469 2.56 29.69 6.21
CA GLN A 469 2.65 30.76 5.24
C GLN A 469 1.78 30.43 4.03
N VAL A 470 1.01 31.39 3.53
CA VAL A 470 0.10 31.20 2.40
C VAL A 470 0.30 32.36 1.42
N ASP A 471 0.66 32.01 0.19
CA ASP A 471 0.78 32.99 -0.90
C ASP A 471 -0.61 33.56 -1.24
N GLU A 472 -0.67 34.85 -1.61
CA GLU A 472 -1.93 35.51 -2.02
C GLU A 472 -2.47 35.02 -3.35
N GLY A 473 -1.64 34.41 -4.18
CA GLY A 473 -1.98 33.86 -5.48
C GLY A 473 -1.10 32.69 -5.88
N GLU A 474 -1.38 32.09 -7.04
CA GLU A 474 -0.54 31.03 -7.59
C GLU A 474 0.75 31.58 -8.19
N LYS A 475 1.86 31.02 -7.77
CA LYS A 475 3.20 31.41 -8.22
C LYS A 475 3.85 30.26 -9.00
N TYR A 476 3.97 30.45 -10.31
CA TYR A 476 4.58 29.43 -11.19
C TYR A 476 6.09 29.64 -11.39
N LEU A 477 6.58 30.87 -11.20
CA LEU A 477 7.99 31.19 -11.34
C LEU A 477 8.53 31.83 -10.06
N MET A 478 9.69 31.40 -9.63
CA MET A 478 10.40 31.96 -8.49
C MET A 478 11.76 32.47 -8.90
N THR A 479 12.10 33.65 -8.44
CA THR A 479 13.42 34.26 -8.64
C THR A 479 14.44 33.58 -7.69
N LYS A 480 15.73 33.79 -8.00
CA LYS A 480 16.82 33.33 -7.14
C LYS A 480 16.69 33.92 -5.73
N GLU A 481 16.35 35.21 -5.63
CA GLU A 481 16.18 35.89 -4.35
C GLU A 481 15.05 35.26 -3.50
N GLU A 482 13.91 34.93 -4.12
CA GLU A 482 12.79 34.28 -3.43
C GLU A 482 13.16 32.89 -2.91
N LEU A 483 13.91 32.11 -3.71
CA LEU A 483 14.40 30.80 -3.28
C LEU A 483 15.42 30.92 -2.14
N GLU A 484 16.35 31.90 -2.23
CA GLU A 484 17.29 32.19 -1.16
C GLU A 484 16.57 32.65 0.12
N ASN A 485 15.51 33.46 0.00
CA ASN A 485 14.67 33.90 1.13
C ASN A 485 13.95 32.73 1.80
N LYS A 486 13.47 31.75 1.05
CA LYS A 486 12.88 30.54 1.62
C LYS A 486 13.91 29.74 2.43
N ILE A 487 15.17 29.65 1.97
CA ILE A 487 16.23 28.99 2.75
C ILE A 487 16.46 29.74 4.05
N ALA A 488 16.54 31.08 4.02
CA ALA A 488 16.69 31.90 5.24
C ALA A 488 15.52 31.67 6.21
N THR A 489 14.29 31.59 5.69
CA THR A 489 13.11 31.27 6.52
C THR A 489 13.24 29.89 7.20
N PHE A 490 13.65 28.84 6.46
CA PHE A 490 13.87 27.51 7.05
C PHE A 490 14.95 27.52 8.15
N THR A 491 15.96 28.37 8.05
CA THR A 491 17.00 28.46 9.09
C THR A 491 16.56 29.27 10.33
N GLY A 492 15.48 30.06 10.22
CA GLY A 492 15.03 31.01 11.24
C GLY A 492 14.77 30.41 12.63
N GLY A 493 14.13 29.22 12.68
CA GLY A 493 13.85 28.55 13.94
C GLY A 493 15.13 28.17 14.70
N ARG A 494 16.09 27.53 14.01
CA ARG A 494 17.38 27.16 14.62
C ARG A 494 18.20 28.39 15.04
N VAL A 495 18.19 29.45 14.25
CA VAL A 495 18.86 30.71 14.59
C VAL A 495 18.26 31.33 15.85
N ALA A 496 16.92 31.31 15.99
CA ALA A 496 16.27 31.81 17.20
C ALA A 496 16.68 31.02 18.46
N GLU A 497 16.77 29.68 18.34
CA GLU A 497 17.28 28.83 19.44
C GLU A 497 18.72 29.23 19.83
N GLU A 498 19.62 29.36 18.86
CA GLU A 498 21.02 29.72 19.10
C GLU A 498 21.15 31.08 19.76
N LEU A 499 20.44 32.11 19.27
CA LEU A 499 20.53 33.47 19.79
C LEU A 499 20.00 33.60 21.22
N VAL A 500 18.94 32.88 21.58
CA VAL A 500 18.25 33.03 22.85
C VAL A 500 18.78 32.08 23.92
N PHE A 501 19.05 30.82 23.54
CA PHE A 501 19.45 29.79 24.52
C PHE A 501 20.93 29.45 24.46
N GLY A 502 21.68 29.92 23.46
CA GLY A 502 23.09 29.58 23.27
C GLY A 502 23.33 28.11 22.91
N ASP A 503 22.26 27.38 22.55
CA ASP A 503 22.26 25.97 22.24
C ASP A 503 21.27 25.69 21.11
N VAL A 504 21.31 24.51 20.50
CA VAL A 504 20.47 24.12 19.37
C VAL A 504 19.87 22.73 19.62
N THR A 505 18.65 22.55 19.16
CA THR A 505 17.93 21.27 19.36
C THR A 505 17.79 20.45 18.08
N THR A 506 17.31 19.21 18.23
CA THR A 506 16.98 18.34 17.10
C THR A 506 15.66 18.75 16.38
N GLY A 507 14.96 19.77 16.89
CA GLY A 507 13.69 20.24 16.33
C GLY A 507 13.81 20.70 14.88
N ALA A 508 14.92 21.31 14.51
CA ALA A 508 15.20 21.83 13.17
C ALA A 508 15.53 20.76 12.10
N SER A 509 15.37 19.45 12.39
CA SER A 509 15.78 18.38 11.47
C SER A 509 15.10 18.49 10.10
N ASN A 510 13.80 18.73 10.06
CA ASN A 510 13.05 18.89 8.80
C ASN A 510 13.46 20.16 8.06
N ASP A 511 13.68 21.26 8.77
CA ASP A 511 14.06 22.54 8.17
C ASP A 511 15.43 22.46 7.49
N ILE A 512 16.38 21.76 8.13
CA ILE A 512 17.69 21.47 7.55
C ILE A 512 17.55 20.67 6.28
N GLU A 513 16.68 19.64 6.26
CA GLU A 513 16.44 18.84 5.07
C GLU A 513 15.84 19.68 3.93
N GLN A 514 14.83 20.50 4.20
CA GLN A 514 14.19 21.37 3.22
C GLN A 514 15.15 22.45 2.69
N ALA A 515 15.89 23.10 3.56
CA ALA A 515 16.91 24.07 3.19
C ALA A 515 17.98 23.45 2.27
N THR A 516 18.47 22.26 2.60
CA THR A 516 19.46 21.53 1.81
C THR A 516 18.91 21.11 0.46
N LYS A 517 17.70 20.57 0.40
CA LYS A 517 17.04 20.19 -0.87
C LYS A 517 16.88 21.40 -1.81
N LEU A 518 16.42 22.52 -1.24
CA LEU A 518 16.21 23.73 -2.02
C LEU A 518 17.53 24.32 -2.51
N ALA A 519 18.55 24.40 -1.65
CA ALA A 519 19.88 24.86 -2.02
C ALA A 519 20.49 23.99 -3.12
N ARG A 520 20.37 22.67 -3.00
CA ARG A 520 20.83 21.74 -4.05
C ARG A 520 20.10 21.99 -5.38
N ALA A 521 18.79 22.15 -5.37
CA ALA A 521 18.01 22.43 -6.59
C ALA A 521 18.41 23.75 -7.26
N ILE A 522 18.69 24.81 -6.49
CA ILE A 522 19.19 26.10 -6.99
C ILE A 522 20.50 25.90 -7.78
N ILE A 523 21.38 25.07 -7.26
CA ILE A 523 22.72 24.85 -7.82
C ILE A 523 22.70 23.88 -8.99
N THR A 524 21.98 22.75 -8.86
CA THR A 524 22.08 21.64 -9.81
C THR A 524 21.03 21.66 -10.92
N ARG A 525 19.86 22.30 -10.69
CA ARG A 525 18.70 22.21 -11.57
C ARG A 525 18.29 23.52 -12.20
N TYR A 526 18.30 24.61 -11.42
CA TYR A 526 17.77 25.90 -11.90
C TYR A 526 18.81 26.76 -12.59
N GLY A 527 20.08 26.34 -12.65
CA GLY A 527 21.15 27.09 -13.27
C GLY A 527 21.44 28.45 -12.59
N MET A 528 21.08 28.58 -11.29
CA MET A 528 21.22 29.84 -10.54
C MET A 528 22.52 29.88 -9.70
N SER A 529 23.53 29.17 -10.14
CA SER A 529 24.84 29.08 -9.49
C SER A 529 25.96 29.55 -10.45
N GLU A 530 27.21 29.45 -10.03
CA GLU A 530 28.38 29.74 -10.89
C GLU A 530 28.53 28.78 -12.06
N PHE A 531 27.87 27.61 -12.05
CA PHE A 531 27.83 26.71 -13.20
C PHE A 531 26.97 27.21 -14.35
N GLY A 532 26.19 28.27 -14.15
CA GLY A 532 25.32 28.86 -15.19
C GLY A 532 24.23 27.89 -15.66
N MET A 533 23.90 27.92 -16.94
CA MET A 533 22.81 27.13 -17.53
C MET A 533 23.19 25.67 -17.82
N VAL A 534 23.68 24.97 -16.80
CA VAL A 534 24.03 23.55 -16.89
C VAL A 534 23.23 22.76 -15.86
N ALA A 535 22.49 21.74 -16.31
CA ALA A 535 21.81 20.82 -15.43
C ALA A 535 22.77 19.69 -14.99
N MET A 536 23.09 19.67 -13.71
CA MET A 536 23.97 18.65 -13.09
C MET A 536 23.20 17.50 -12.48
N GLU A 537 21.87 17.60 -12.43
CA GLU A 537 20.97 16.64 -11.85
C GLU A 537 19.72 16.47 -12.71
N SER A 538 19.30 15.23 -12.91
CA SER A 538 18.06 14.89 -13.60
C SER A 538 17.06 14.24 -12.64
N LEU A 539 15.79 14.62 -12.75
CA LEU A 539 14.69 14.00 -12.02
C LEU A 539 14.31 12.68 -12.70
N ASN A 540 14.42 11.59 -11.99
CA ASN A 540 13.99 10.28 -12.46
C ASN A 540 12.49 10.04 -12.21
N ASN A 541 11.84 10.86 -11.37
CA ASN A 541 10.46 10.66 -10.97
C ASN A 541 9.76 12.01 -10.75
N VAL A 542 9.07 12.49 -11.78
CA VAL A 542 8.50 13.85 -11.80
C VAL A 542 7.33 14.00 -10.81
N TYR A 543 6.52 12.93 -10.62
CA TYR A 543 5.25 13.00 -9.88
C TYR A 543 5.28 12.48 -8.44
N LEU A 544 6.35 11.77 -8.02
CA LEU A 544 6.43 11.16 -6.68
C LEU A 544 7.52 11.78 -5.79
N GLY A 545 8.07 12.94 -6.20
CA GLY A 545 9.13 13.62 -5.43
C GLY A 545 10.39 12.76 -5.32
N GLY A 546 10.80 12.21 -6.44
CA GLY A 546 11.60 11.05 -6.47
C GLY A 546 13.08 11.22 -6.56
N ASP A 547 13.69 10.10 -6.86
CA ASP A 547 15.11 9.90 -7.00
C ASP A 547 15.69 10.82 -8.07
N THR A 548 16.72 11.52 -7.69
CA THR A 548 17.54 12.33 -8.59
C THR A 548 18.81 11.56 -8.93
N SER A 549 19.26 11.66 -10.16
CA SER A 549 20.56 11.13 -10.57
C SER A 549 21.50 12.28 -10.95
N MET A 550 22.69 12.24 -10.37
CA MET A 550 23.75 13.19 -10.71
C MET A 550 24.35 12.87 -12.07
N SER A 551 24.46 13.90 -12.94
CA SER A 551 25.03 13.79 -14.29
C SER A 551 26.34 14.57 -14.39
N CYS A 552 27.23 14.40 -13.39
CA CYS A 552 28.49 15.12 -13.32
C CYS A 552 29.63 14.24 -12.80
N SER A 553 30.88 14.70 -12.94
CA SER A 553 32.05 14.04 -12.38
C SER A 553 32.09 14.12 -10.85
N GLN A 554 32.85 13.25 -10.20
CA GLN A 554 33.03 13.27 -8.73
C GLN A 554 33.61 14.60 -8.24
N GLU A 555 34.53 15.21 -8.99
CA GLU A 555 35.09 16.52 -8.68
C GLU A 555 34.01 17.63 -8.70
N THR A 556 33.14 17.62 -9.71
CA THR A 556 32.02 18.56 -9.78
C THR A 556 31.00 18.29 -8.66
N ALA A 557 30.75 17.03 -8.31
CA ALA A 557 29.87 16.69 -7.20
C ALA A 557 30.38 17.24 -5.85
N ALA A 558 31.69 17.13 -5.58
CA ALA A 558 32.30 17.73 -4.39
C ALA A 558 32.13 19.26 -4.36
N LYS A 559 32.34 19.92 -5.51
CA LYS A 559 32.14 21.37 -5.62
C LYS A 559 30.67 21.77 -5.44
N ILE A 560 29.72 20.95 -5.89
CA ILE A 560 28.29 21.16 -5.63
C ILE A 560 28.01 21.12 -4.13
N ASP A 561 28.57 20.15 -3.41
CA ASP A 561 28.38 20.03 -1.96
C ASP A 561 28.96 21.25 -1.23
N ASP A 562 30.14 21.74 -1.61
CA ASP A 562 30.72 22.98 -1.06
C ASP A 562 29.80 24.19 -1.29
N LEU A 563 29.26 24.35 -2.49
CA LEU A 563 28.33 25.42 -2.84
C LEU A 563 27.00 25.34 -2.08
N VAL A 564 26.48 24.13 -1.85
CA VAL A 564 25.27 23.92 -1.03
C VAL A 564 25.52 24.39 0.39
N VAL A 565 26.63 23.96 1.00
CA VAL A 565 27.00 24.37 2.36
C VAL A 565 27.17 25.90 2.44
N ALA A 566 27.90 26.49 1.50
CA ALA A 566 28.13 27.93 1.46
C ALA A 566 26.81 28.72 1.29
N LEU A 567 25.88 28.25 0.46
CA LEU A 567 24.60 28.90 0.24
C LEU A 567 23.72 28.84 1.50
N VAL A 568 23.61 27.67 2.13
CA VAL A 568 22.84 27.51 3.37
C VAL A 568 23.44 28.37 4.48
N GLN A 569 24.77 28.38 4.64
CA GLN A 569 25.45 29.21 5.63
C GLN A 569 25.23 30.71 5.39
N LYS A 570 25.29 31.16 4.14
CA LYS A 570 24.99 32.55 3.78
C LYS A 570 23.58 32.96 4.21
N GLN A 571 22.59 32.10 3.98
CA GLN A 571 21.19 32.37 4.35
C GLN A 571 20.98 32.26 5.86
N TYR A 572 21.71 31.39 6.55
CA TYR A 572 21.75 31.30 8.00
C TYR A 572 22.23 32.60 8.64
N GLU A 573 23.35 33.16 8.14
CA GLU A 573 23.87 34.45 8.62
C GLU A 573 22.89 35.61 8.33
N LYS A 574 22.19 35.57 7.19
CA LYS A 574 21.13 36.53 6.88
C LYS A 574 20.01 36.47 7.91
N ALA A 575 19.51 35.27 8.22
CA ALA A 575 18.48 35.08 9.25
C ALA A 575 18.94 35.54 10.62
N LYS A 576 20.22 35.26 10.98
CA LYS A 576 20.83 35.67 12.23
C LYS A 576 20.88 37.19 12.38
N ASN A 577 21.27 37.89 11.32
CA ASN A 577 21.31 39.36 11.31
C ASN A 577 19.89 39.95 11.43
N LEU A 578 18.89 39.38 10.73
CA LEU A 578 17.51 39.83 10.83
C LEU A 578 16.95 39.67 12.25
N LEU A 579 17.12 38.50 12.84
CA LEU A 579 16.61 38.23 14.19
C LEU A 579 17.36 39.05 15.26
N ASN A 580 18.67 39.16 15.14
CA ASN A 580 19.47 39.96 16.10
C ASN A 580 19.06 41.45 16.08
N SER A 581 18.69 41.97 14.92
CA SER A 581 18.20 43.36 14.81
C SER A 581 16.77 43.56 15.36
N HIS A 582 16.06 42.49 15.63
CA HIS A 582 14.67 42.50 16.08
C HIS A 582 14.43 41.62 17.30
N MET A 583 15.45 41.50 18.19
CA MET A 583 15.40 40.65 19.40
C MET A 583 14.22 40.98 20.31
N ASP A 584 13.89 42.28 20.45
CA ASP A 584 12.76 42.70 21.29
C ASP A 584 11.44 42.12 20.76
N LYS A 585 11.25 42.13 19.42
CA LYS A 585 10.07 41.53 18.79
C LYS A 585 10.06 40.02 18.87
N LEU A 586 11.22 39.39 18.74
CA LEU A 586 11.37 37.95 18.94
C LEU A 586 10.90 37.56 20.36
N HIS A 587 11.33 38.30 21.40
CA HIS A 587 10.91 38.04 22.77
C HIS A 587 9.41 38.33 23.00
N GLU A 588 8.91 39.47 22.51
CA GLU A 588 7.51 39.88 22.68
C GLU A 588 6.55 38.85 22.08
N ILE A 589 6.79 38.46 20.79
CA ILE A 589 5.91 37.52 20.06
C ILE A 589 6.03 36.10 20.62
N SER A 590 7.27 35.65 20.97
CA SER A 590 7.47 34.33 21.55
C SER A 590 6.79 34.18 22.92
N LYS A 591 6.79 35.22 23.75
CA LYS A 591 6.07 35.23 25.02
C LYS A 591 4.55 35.13 24.76
N PHE A 592 4.03 35.93 23.84
CA PHE A 592 2.61 35.90 23.47
C PHE A 592 2.20 34.53 22.95
N LEU A 593 3.01 33.91 22.06
CA LEU A 593 2.77 32.56 21.55
C LEU A 593 2.84 31.49 22.65
N TYR A 594 3.77 31.63 23.59
CA TYR A 594 3.88 30.73 24.75
C TYR A 594 2.62 30.72 25.60
N GLU A 595 2.00 31.90 25.79
CA GLU A 595 0.80 32.08 26.61
C GLU A 595 -0.48 31.59 25.88
N HIS A 596 -0.62 31.86 24.59
CA HIS A 596 -1.82 31.60 23.80
C HIS A 596 -1.76 30.28 22.98
N GLU A 597 -0.58 29.67 22.85
CA GLU A 597 -0.28 28.43 22.10
C GLU A 597 -0.54 28.50 20.58
N THR A 598 -1.32 29.48 20.14
CA THR A 598 -1.63 29.74 18.72
C THR A 598 -1.89 31.23 18.54
N ILE A 599 -1.31 31.80 17.49
CA ILE A 599 -1.56 33.19 17.09
C ILE A 599 -1.87 33.23 15.58
N THR A 600 -2.79 34.14 15.23
CA THR A 600 -3.14 34.39 13.82
C THR A 600 -2.11 35.31 13.16
N GLY A 601 -2.10 35.33 11.81
CA GLY A 601 -1.24 36.24 11.08
C GLY A 601 -1.55 37.71 11.36
N GLU A 602 -2.83 38.06 11.61
CA GLU A 602 -3.26 39.41 11.96
C GLU A 602 -2.68 39.84 13.32
N GLU A 603 -2.82 38.99 14.36
CA GLU A 603 -2.25 39.24 15.70
C GLU A 603 -0.72 39.34 15.64
N PHE A 604 -0.08 38.44 14.87
CA PHE A 604 1.36 38.48 14.64
C PHE A 604 1.81 39.81 14.03
N MET A 605 1.15 40.25 12.97
CA MET A 605 1.49 41.51 12.29
C MET A 605 1.15 42.74 13.15
N GLU A 606 0.09 42.69 13.96
CA GLU A 606 -0.22 43.74 14.93
C GLU A 606 0.91 43.91 15.95
N ILE A 607 1.42 42.80 16.53
CA ILE A 607 2.51 42.84 17.50
C ILE A 607 3.81 43.31 16.81
N LEU A 608 4.10 42.81 15.61
CA LEU A 608 5.31 43.17 14.87
C LEU A 608 5.37 44.68 14.58
N ASN A 609 4.25 45.28 14.19
CA ASN A 609 4.16 46.69 13.80
C ASN A 609 3.92 47.65 15.00
N ARG A 610 3.76 47.16 16.22
CA ARG A 610 3.67 48.03 17.41
C ARG A 610 4.95 48.83 17.54
N PRO A 611 4.85 50.17 17.69
CA PRO A 611 6.04 50.98 17.97
C PRO A 611 6.72 50.51 19.27
N GLN A 612 8.05 50.46 19.27
CA GLN A 612 8.81 50.18 20.49
C GLN A 612 8.49 51.25 21.53
N ILE A 613 7.93 50.86 22.66
CA ILE A 613 7.85 51.75 23.82
C ILE A 613 9.29 51.82 24.36
N VAL A 614 10.00 52.89 24.00
CA VAL A 614 11.25 53.22 24.66
C VAL A 614 10.85 53.62 26.09
N GLU A 615 10.97 52.69 27.05
CA GLU A 615 10.97 53.08 28.45
C GLU A 615 12.16 54.04 28.63
N GLN A 616 11.81 55.32 28.76
CA GLN A 616 12.77 56.34 29.20
C GLN A 616 13.01 56.07 30.70
N ASP A 617 14.17 55.49 31.02
CA ASP A 617 14.69 55.46 32.39
C ASP A 617 14.88 56.88 32.93
#